data_fc9e734031a864b0057cf86af6e7fa3f
#
_entry.id   fc9e734031a864b0057cf86af6e7fa3f
#
_cell.length_a   1.000
_cell.length_b   1.000
_cell.length_c   1.000
_cell.angle_alpha   90.00
_cell.angle_beta   90.00
_cell.angle_gamma   90.00
#
_symmetry.space_group_name_H-M   'P 1'
#
loop_
_entity.id
_entity.type
_entity.pdbx_description
1 polymer ?
#
loop_
_entity_poly.entity_id
_entity_poly.type
_entity_poly.pdbx_seq_one_letter_code
_entity_poly.pdbx_strand_id
1 'polypeptide(L)'
;MILTENKLKELTLAADVLSEAHRQTRFFSTGQQASVFLSHKHDEISQLKRVAYILEELHASIYVDWLDNSMPPKTSGPTAAIIKQQIQKYDKFILVATNGAIDSKWCNWELGYGDAQKFDLGKIALFPIAQNDNNWKGSEYMQIY
;
A
#
# COMPACT_ATOMS: atom_id res chain seq x y z
N MET A 1 -10.86 -15.01 -1.93
CA MET A 1 -9.78 -15.71 -1.17
C MET A 1 -8.84 -14.66 -0.65
N ILE A 2 -8.59 -14.62 0.65
CA ILE A 2 -7.63 -13.68 1.25
C ILE A 2 -6.24 -14.28 1.18
N LEU A 3 -5.25 -13.49 0.79
CA LEU A 3 -3.87 -13.92 0.67
C LEU A 3 -3.24 -14.10 2.07
N THR A 4 -2.59 -15.24 2.31
CA THR A 4 -1.82 -15.42 3.55
C THR A 4 -0.39 -14.90 3.41
N GLU A 5 0.26 -14.57 4.54
CA GLU A 5 1.67 -14.16 4.53
C GLU A 5 2.58 -15.20 3.87
N ASN A 6 2.33 -16.49 4.10
CA ASN A 6 3.10 -17.56 3.48
C ASN A 6 2.90 -17.58 1.97
N LYS A 7 1.65 -17.45 1.49
CA LYS A 7 1.38 -17.40 0.06
C LYS A 7 1.95 -16.15 -0.60
N LEU A 8 1.91 -15.02 0.10
CA LEU A 8 2.54 -13.79 -0.35
C LEU A 8 4.06 -13.98 -0.51
N LYS A 9 4.72 -14.64 0.45
CA LYS A 9 6.16 -14.98 0.37
C LYS A 9 6.45 -15.88 -0.82
N GLU A 10 5.68 -16.94 -1.04
CA GLU A 10 5.85 -17.83 -2.19
C GLU A 10 5.75 -17.09 -3.52
N LEU A 11 4.73 -16.25 -3.69
CA LEU A 11 4.50 -15.48 -4.91
C LEU A 11 5.59 -14.44 -5.18
N THR A 12 6.29 -14.03 -4.14
CA THR A 12 7.29 -12.95 -4.22
C THR A 12 8.70 -13.41 -3.88
N LEU A 13 9.00 -14.70 -3.99
CA LEU A 13 10.36 -15.23 -3.74
C LEU A 13 11.42 -14.52 -4.58
N ALA A 14 11.10 -14.17 -5.82
CA ALA A 14 11.97 -13.40 -6.69
C ALA A 14 12.24 -11.98 -6.19
N ALA A 15 11.34 -11.39 -5.39
CA ALA A 15 11.51 -10.05 -4.83
C ALA A 15 12.68 -9.94 -3.84
N ASP A 16 13.01 -11.04 -3.17
CA ASP A 16 14.15 -11.10 -2.24
C ASP A 16 15.49 -11.18 -3.00
N VAL A 17 15.47 -11.60 -4.27
CA VAL A 17 16.65 -11.79 -5.13
C VAL A 17 16.86 -10.59 -6.06
N LEU A 18 15.79 -9.89 -6.44
CA LEU A 18 15.87 -8.73 -7.33
C LEU A 18 16.37 -7.51 -6.56
N SER A 19 17.65 -7.19 -6.75
CA SER A 19 18.28 -5.98 -6.21
C SER A 19 17.62 -4.69 -6.72
N GLU A 20 17.81 -3.59 -6.00
CA GLU A 20 17.33 -2.24 -6.35
C GLU A 20 17.66 -1.81 -7.79
N ALA A 21 18.67 -2.42 -8.42
CA ALA A 21 19.04 -2.17 -9.82
C ALA A 21 17.91 -2.48 -10.82
N HIS A 22 17.04 -3.46 -10.54
CA HIS A 22 15.91 -3.79 -11.40
C HIS A 22 14.74 -2.77 -11.25
N ARG A 23 14.63 -2.10 -10.13
CA ARG A 23 13.62 -1.05 -9.91
C ARG A 23 13.87 0.18 -10.78
N GLN A 24 15.11 0.58 -10.97
CA GLN A 24 15.48 1.75 -11.77
C GLN A 24 15.23 1.58 -13.27
N THR A 25 15.31 0.37 -13.80
CA THR A 25 15.11 0.10 -15.23
C THR A 25 13.65 0.05 -15.65
N ARG A 26 12.72 -0.18 -14.75
CA ARG A 26 11.27 -0.24 -15.04
C ARG A 26 10.59 1.10 -15.14
N PHE A 27 11.19 2.18 -14.62
CA PHE A 27 10.64 3.54 -14.71
C PHE A 27 10.57 4.11 -16.14
N PHE A 28 11.08 3.43 -17.13
CA PHE A 28 11.14 3.89 -18.52
C PHE A 28 10.17 3.22 -19.49
N SER A 29 9.19 2.44 -19.02
CA SER A 29 8.18 1.91 -19.92
C SER A 29 7.15 2.99 -20.25
N THR A 30 7.02 3.30 -21.54
CA THR A 30 6.21 4.38 -22.14
C THR A 30 4.70 4.11 -22.17
N GLY A 31 4.12 3.43 -21.20
CA GLY A 31 2.67 3.26 -21.03
C GLY A 31 2.13 4.16 -19.92
N GLN A 32 0.87 4.58 -19.99
CA GLN A 32 0.20 5.22 -18.86
C GLN A 32 0.14 4.24 -17.70
N GLN A 33 1.06 4.38 -16.75
CA GLN A 33 1.09 3.57 -15.54
C GLN A 33 0.11 4.16 -14.53
N ALA A 34 -0.69 3.30 -13.89
CA ALA A 34 -1.48 3.71 -12.74
C ALA A 34 -0.54 4.12 -11.60
N SER A 35 -0.72 5.31 -11.06
CA SER A 35 0.00 5.74 -9.88
C SER A 35 -0.79 5.39 -8.62
N VAL A 36 -0.13 4.75 -7.65
CA VAL A 36 -0.76 4.20 -6.45
C VAL A 36 -0.12 4.75 -5.19
N PHE A 37 -0.93 5.36 -4.32
CA PHE A 37 -0.55 5.60 -2.93
C PHE A 37 -0.76 4.30 -2.15
N LEU A 38 0.31 3.73 -1.63
CA LEU A 38 0.30 2.46 -0.90
C LEU A 38 0.39 2.72 0.61
N SER A 39 -0.77 2.75 1.27
CA SER A 39 -0.88 2.88 2.73
C SER A 39 -0.52 1.56 3.41
N HIS A 40 0.20 1.63 4.52
CA HIS A 40 0.66 0.45 5.25
C HIS A 40 0.96 0.79 6.72
N LYS A 41 1.06 -0.22 7.56
CA LYS A 41 1.59 -0.06 8.92
C LYS A 41 3.12 0.02 8.87
N HIS A 42 3.71 1.04 9.53
CA HIS A 42 5.11 1.43 9.40
C HIS A 42 6.13 0.33 9.77
N ASP A 43 5.79 -0.58 10.66
CA ASP A 43 6.67 -1.69 11.08
C ASP A 43 6.49 -2.97 10.24
N GLU A 44 5.55 -2.99 9.30
CA GLU A 44 5.27 -4.14 8.43
C GLU A 44 5.95 -4.02 7.06
N ILE A 45 7.25 -3.73 7.07
CA ILE A 45 8.04 -3.46 5.86
C ILE A 45 8.13 -4.67 4.92
N SER A 46 8.18 -5.89 5.46
CA SER A 46 8.26 -7.10 4.64
C SER A 46 6.99 -7.28 3.78
N GLN A 47 5.82 -7.13 4.38
CA GLN A 47 4.54 -7.22 3.68
C GLN A 47 4.42 -6.11 2.63
N LEU A 48 4.76 -4.88 3.00
CA LEU A 48 4.77 -3.74 2.11
C LEU A 48 5.62 -3.98 0.85
N LYS A 49 6.87 -4.41 1.03
CA LYS A 49 7.80 -4.66 -0.10
C LYS A 49 7.25 -5.71 -1.06
N ARG A 50 6.61 -6.76 -0.54
CA ARG A 50 6.04 -7.84 -1.35
C ARG A 50 4.82 -7.38 -2.13
N VAL A 51 3.95 -6.60 -1.51
CA VAL A 51 2.79 -6.00 -2.19
C VAL A 51 3.25 -5.01 -3.26
N ALA A 52 4.19 -4.14 -2.93
CA ALA A 52 4.78 -3.20 -3.89
C ALA A 52 5.35 -3.94 -5.11
N TYR A 53 6.10 -5.03 -4.89
CA TYR A 53 6.63 -5.86 -5.97
C TYR A 53 5.52 -6.40 -6.89
N ILE A 54 4.44 -6.95 -6.33
CA ILE A 54 3.30 -7.46 -7.13
C ILE A 54 2.68 -6.33 -7.97
N LEU A 55 2.47 -5.16 -7.37
CA LEU A 55 1.85 -4.04 -8.08
C LEU A 55 2.78 -3.48 -9.16
N GLU A 56 4.09 -3.44 -8.92
CA GLU A 56 5.09 -3.06 -9.92
C GLU A 56 5.14 -4.05 -11.10
N GLU A 57 5.01 -5.37 -10.84
CA GLU A 57 4.85 -6.39 -11.90
C GLU A 57 3.59 -6.16 -12.75
N LEU A 58 2.56 -5.57 -12.18
CA LEU A 58 1.34 -5.15 -12.87
C LEU A 58 1.46 -3.74 -13.50
N HIS A 59 2.68 -3.23 -13.62
CA HIS A 59 3.00 -1.92 -14.20
C HIS A 59 2.38 -0.72 -13.44
N ALA A 60 2.22 -0.81 -12.12
CA ALA A 60 1.85 0.32 -11.29
C ALA A 60 3.08 1.11 -10.83
N SER A 61 2.95 2.43 -10.76
CA SER A 61 3.91 3.31 -10.10
C SER A 61 3.51 3.51 -8.65
N ILE A 62 4.39 3.14 -7.70
CA ILE A 62 4.06 3.09 -6.28
C ILE A 62 4.68 4.27 -5.53
N TYR A 63 3.87 4.95 -4.73
CA TYR A 63 4.33 5.86 -3.69
C TYR A 63 4.18 5.21 -2.31
N VAL A 64 5.22 5.31 -1.52
CA VAL A 64 5.28 4.86 -0.13
C VAL A 64 5.91 5.96 0.71
N ASP A 65 5.22 6.38 1.77
CA ASP A 65 5.61 7.53 2.59
C ASP A 65 6.99 7.39 3.26
N TRP A 66 7.37 6.22 3.74
CA TRP A 66 8.66 6.01 4.40
C TRP A 66 9.87 6.13 3.46
N LEU A 67 9.66 6.04 2.14
CA LEU A 67 10.69 6.30 1.12
C LEU A 67 10.80 7.79 0.75
N ASP A 68 9.85 8.60 1.21
CA ASP A 68 9.82 10.03 0.92
C ASP A 68 10.72 10.79 1.90
N ASN A 69 11.87 11.25 1.42
CA ASN A 69 12.83 12.01 2.23
C ASN A 69 12.28 13.36 2.73
N SER A 70 11.17 13.83 2.18
CA SER A 70 10.47 15.03 2.66
C SER A 70 9.61 14.79 3.90
N MET A 71 9.38 13.51 4.25
CA MET A 71 8.56 13.15 5.39
C MET A 71 9.27 13.38 6.71
N PRO A 72 8.62 14.03 7.70
CA PRO A 72 9.17 14.17 9.04
C PRO A 72 9.41 12.79 9.69
N PRO A 73 10.46 12.65 10.54
CA PRO A 73 10.81 11.37 11.15
C PRO A 73 9.79 10.86 12.19
N LYS A 74 8.85 11.71 12.57
CA LYS A 74 7.76 11.36 13.51
C LYS A 74 6.42 11.79 12.95
N THR A 75 5.39 10.98 13.19
CA THR A 75 4.01 11.33 12.86
C THR A 75 3.57 12.60 13.61
N SER A 76 3.08 13.57 12.88
CA SER A 76 2.75 14.91 13.37
C SER A 76 1.68 15.55 12.47
N GLY A 77 1.23 16.74 12.83
CA GLY A 77 0.34 17.53 11.97
C GLY A 77 0.94 17.82 10.59
N PRO A 78 2.20 18.26 10.47
CA PRO A 78 2.88 18.39 9.17
C PRO A 78 2.94 17.09 8.39
N THR A 79 3.21 15.95 9.02
CA THR A 79 3.17 14.62 8.38
C THR A 79 1.79 14.36 7.76
N ALA A 80 0.73 14.60 8.53
CA ALA A 80 -0.63 14.42 8.05
C ALA A 80 -0.95 15.30 6.83
N ALA A 81 -0.49 16.54 6.82
CA ALA A 81 -0.70 17.46 5.70
C ALA A 81 -0.01 16.96 4.42
N ILE A 82 1.23 16.46 4.52
CA ILE A 82 1.97 15.89 3.39
C ILE A 82 1.24 14.65 2.86
N ILE A 83 0.83 13.73 3.74
CA ILE A 83 0.12 12.51 3.35
C ILE A 83 -1.19 12.83 2.62
N LYS A 84 -1.96 13.81 3.10
CA LYS A 84 -3.16 14.27 2.39
C LYS A 84 -2.86 14.70 0.96
N GLN A 85 -1.81 15.48 0.77
CA GLN A 85 -1.40 15.94 -0.56
C GLN A 85 -1.01 14.76 -1.45
N GLN A 86 -0.29 13.77 -0.92
CA GLN A 86 0.11 12.60 -1.68
C GLN A 86 -1.09 11.72 -2.04
N ILE A 87 -2.02 11.49 -1.12
CA ILE A 87 -3.27 10.75 -1.40
C ILE A 87 -4.06 11.45 -2.53
N GLN A 88 -4.15 12.77 -2.53
CA GLN A 88 -4.81 13.53 -3.62
C GLN A 88 -4.07 13.39 -4.95
N LYS A 89 -2.74 13.49 -4.91
CA LYS A 89 -1.88 13.50 -6.11
C LYS A 89 -1.89 12.17 -6.86
N TYR A 90 -1.83 11.05 -6.15
CA TYR A 90 -1.78 9.73 -6.76
C TYR A 90 -3.17 9.29 -7.24
N ASP A 91 -3.22 8.59 -8.38
CA ASP A 91 -4.48 8.22 -9.02
C ASP A 91 -5.30 7.24 -8.17
N LYS A 92 -4.66 6.26 -7.59
CA LYS A 92 -5.29 5.21 -6.80
C LYS A 92 -4.75 5.18 -5.37
N PHE A 93 -5.57 4.64 -4.46
CA PHE A 93 -5.22 4.35 -3.08
C PHE A 93 -5.38 2.87 -2.80
N ILE A 94 -4.37 2.23 -2.23
CA ILE A 94 -4.45 0.85 -1.74
C ILE A 94 -3.93 0.79 -0.30
N LEU A 95 -4.71 0.21 0.60
CA LEU A 95 -4.26 -0.15 1.93
C LEU A 95 -3.75 -1.59 1.95
N VAL A 96 -2.52 -1.81 2.37
CA VAL A 96 -1.99 -3.13 2.74
C VAL A 96 -2.65 -3.54 4.05
N ALA A 97 -3.77 -4.26 3.94
CA ALA A 97 -4.70 -4.50 5.04
C ALA A 97 -4.34 -5.77 5.82
N THR A 98 -3.24 -5.73 6.56
CA THR A 98 -2.92 -6.71 7.60
C THR A 98 -3.79 -6.48 8.82
N ASN A 99 -3.88 -7.45 9.74
CA ASN A 99 -4.55 -7.23 11.02
C ASN A 99 -3.94 -6.07 11.81
N GLY A 100 -2.60 -5.89 11.72
CA GLY A 100 -1.91 -4.77 12.35
C GLY A 100 -2.29 -3.42 11.74
N ALA A 101 -2.41 -3.34 10.42
CA ALA A 101 -2.85 -2.13 9.73
C ALA A 101 -4.32 -1.78 10.06
N ILE A 102 -5.18 -2.78 10.16
CA ILE A 102 -6.60 -2.61 10.55
C ILE A 102 -6.73 -2.02 11.95
N ASP A 103 -5.88 -2.42 12.88
CA ASP A 103 -5.84 -1.88 14.25
C ASP A 103 -5.12 -0.53 14.36
N SER A 104 -4.43 -0.09 13.31
CA SER A 104 -3.69 1.17 13.27
C SER A 104 -4.61 2.37 13.10
N LYS A 105 -4.61 3.28 14.06
CA LYS A 105 -5.36 4.55 13.97
C LYS A 105 -4.92 5.38 12.75
N TRP A 106 -3.63 5.35 12.45
CA TRP A 106 -3.06 6.09 11.33
C TRP A 106 -3.52 5.53 9.98
N CYS A 107 -3.43 4.22 9.78
CA CYS A 107 -3.92 3.57 8.56
C CYS A 107 -5.44 3.78 8.36
N ASN A 108 -6.23 3.73 9.42
CA ASN A 108 -7.66 3.99 9.35
C ASN A 108 -7.97 5.46 8.98
N TRP A 109 -7.18 6.41 9.51
CA TRP A 109 -7.32 7.81 9.14
C TRP A 109 -6.97 8.02 7.65
N GLU A 110 -5.88 7.43 7.15
CA GLU A 110 -5.51 7.47 5.73
C GLU A 110 -6.58 6.85 4.84
N LEU A 111 -7.12 5.69 5.25
CA LEU A 111 -8.20 5.02 4.53
C LEU A 111 -9.45 5.91 4.44
N GLY A 112 -9.88 6.51 5.55
CA GLY A 112 -11.04 7.41 5.56
C GLY A 112 -10.83 8.66 4.70
N TYR A 113 -9.63 9.22 4.70
CA TYR A 113 -9.31 10.33 3.82
C TYR A 113 -9.26 9.90 2.34
N GLY A 114 -8.65 8.76 2.06
CA GLY A 114 -8.60 8.16 0.72
C GLY A 114 -10.00 7.83 0.19
N ASP A 115 -10.88 7.34 1.06
CA ASP A 115 -12.29 7.07 0.75
C ASP A 115 -13.00 8.32 0.24
N ALA A 116 -12.95 9.39 1.00
CA ALA A 116 -13.56 10.67 0.64
C ALA A 116 -13.08 11.24 -0.71
N GLN A 117 -11.86 10.89 -1.12
CA GLN A 117 -11.26 11.39 -2.36
C GLN A 117 -11.49 10.47 -3.57
N LYS A 118 -11.68 9.17 -3.36
CA LYS A 118 -11.48 8.17 -4.42
C LYS A 118 -12.57 7.11 -4.53
N PHE A 119 -13.46 6.97 -3.54
CA PHE A 119 -14.47 5.89 -3.53
C PHE A 119 -15.42 5.98 -4.71
N ASP A 120 -16.03 7.13 -4.93
CA ASP A 120 -16.98 7.36 -6.03
C ASP A 120 -16.35 7.19 -7.42
N LEU A 121 -15.02 7.25 -7.50
CA LEU A 121 -14.25 7.06 -8.72
C LEU A 121 -13.82 5.59 -8.92
N GLY A 122 -14.10 4.69 -8.00
CA GLY A 122 -13.61 3.31 -8.01
C GLY A 122 -12.08 3.21 -7.96
N LYS A 123 -11.42 4.14 -7.26
CA LYS A 123 -9.95 4.26 -7.22
C LYS A 123 -9.36 3.96 -5.85
N ILE A 124 -10.10 3.27 -5.00
CA ILE A 124 -9.66 2.81 -3.67
C ILE A 124 -9.87 1.31 -3.54
N ALA A 125 -8.95 0.63 -2.90
CA ALA A 125 -9.03 -0.81 -2.64
C ALA A 125 -8.26 -1.22 -1.39
N LEU A 126 -8.58 -2.37 -0.86
CA LEU A 126 -7.80 -3.07 0.15
C LEU A 126 -6.96 -4.18 -0.51
N PHE A 127 -5.78 -4.41 0.03
CA PHE A 127 -4.98 -5.60 -0.24
C PHE A 127 -4.91 -6.42 1.06
N PRO A 128 -5.89 -7.31 1.32
CA PRO A 128 -5.98 -8.03 2.59
C PRO A 128 -4.92 -9.12 2.69
N ILE A 129 -4.20 -9.15 3.81
CA ILE A 129 -3.19 -10.16 4.14
C ILE A 129 -3.51 -10.76 5.50
N ALA A 130 -3.76 -12.07 5.53
CA ALA A 130 -3.93 -12.84 6.75
C ALA A 130 -2.60 -13.46 7.22
N GLN A 131 -2.41 -13.59 8.51
CA GLN A 131 -1.27 -14.37 9.03
C GLN A 131 -1.36 -15.84 8.65
N ASN A 132 -2.56 -16.41 8.71
CA ASN A 132 -2.87 -17.78 8.30
C ASN A 132 -4.31 -17.86 7.76
N ASP A 133 -4.70 -19.03 7.26
CA ASP A 133 -5.88 -19.24 6.42
C ASP A 133 -7.24 -18.77 6.97
N ASN A 134 -7.39 -18.34 8.20
CA ASN A 134 -8.68 -17.89 8.75
C ASN A 134 -8.55 -16.70 9.71
N ASN A 135 -7.46 -15.97 9.66
CA ASN A 135 -7.12 -14.96 10.66
C ASN A 135 -7.11 -13.51 10.14
N TRP A 136 -7.84 -13.21 9.08
CA TRP A 136 -8.04 -11.81 8.70
C TRP A 136 -9.34 -11.30 9.31
N LYS A 137 -9.24 -10.31 10.18
CA LYS A 137 -10.40 -9.84 10.94
C LYS A 137 -11.26 -8.87 10.16
N GLY A 138 -10.66 -7.96 9.40
CA GLY A 138 -11.40 -6.90 8.72
C GLY A 138 -12.26 -6.06 9.67
N SER A 139 -12.62 -4.87 9.25
CA SER A 139 -13.65 -4.09 9.91
C SER A 139 -14.93 -4.12 9.06
N GLU A 140 -16.08 -3.92 9.67
CA GLU A 140 -17.39 -3.99 8.99
C GLU A 140 -17.45 -3.08 7.76
N TYR A 141 -16.99 -1.83 7.90
CA TYR A 141 -16.98 -0.86 6.81
C TYR A 141 -15.96 -1.20 5.69
N MET A 142 -15.00 -2.07 5.93
CA MET A 142 -14.03 -2.49 4.91
C MET A 142 -14.64 -3.41 3.86
N GLN A 143 -15.86 -3.90 4.08
CA GLN A 143 -16.58 -4.74 3.10
C GLN A 143 -17.06 -3.96 1.86
N ILE A 144 -16.97 -2.64 1.87
CA ILE A 144 -17.34 -1.81 0.71
C ILE A 144 -16.23 -1.67 -0.34
N TYR A 145 -15.01 -2.13 -0.05
CA TYR A 145 -13.84 -2.01 -0.93
C TYR A 145 -13.49 -3.27 -1.69
#